data_9dbbe308bfea24882e73e7a028febce6
#
_entry.id   9dbbe308bfea24882e73e7a028febce6
#
_cell.length_a   1.000
_cell.length_b   1.000
_cell.length_c   1.000
_cell.angle_alpha   90.00
_cell.angle_beta   90.00
_cell.angle_gamma   90.00
#
_symmetry.space_group_name_H-M   'P 1'
#
loop_
_entity.id
_entity.type
_entity.pdbx_description
1 polymer ?
#
loop_
_entity_poly.entity_id
_entity_poly.type
_entity_poly.pdbx_seq_one_letter_code
_entity_poly.pdbx_strand_id
1 'polypeptide(L)'
;MAKFVCQVCGYVYEGDSAPEFCPVCKAPASKFSKQEETLTWAAEHVVGVAKGVSEDILADLRANFQGECSEVGMYLAMARVAHREGYPEIGLYWEKAAYEEAEHAAKFAELLGEVVTDSTKKNLQMRVEAENGATAGKMDRAKRAKAANLDAIHDTVHEMARDEARHGKAFAGLLKRYFGE
;
A
#
# COMPACT_ATOMS: atom_id res chain seq x y z
N MET A 1 -13.46 29.28 -21.15
CA MET A 1 -14.16 28.65 -22.28
C MET A 1 -13.75 27.17 -22.29
N ALA A 2 -14.71 26.26 -22.45
CA ALA A 2 -14.41 24.86 -22.51
C ALA A 2 -14.00 24.44 -23.93
N LYS A 3 -13.17 23.36 -24.03
CA LYS A 3 -12.81 22.77 -25.32
C LYS A 3 -13.75 21.61 -25.62
N PHE A 4 -14.26 21.52 -26.84
CA PHE A 4 -15.11 20.46 -27.32
C PHE A 4 -14.45 19.81 -28.54
N VAL A 5 -14.24 18.50 -28.49
CA VAL A 5 -13.58 17.72 -29.56
C VAL A 5 -14.62 16.98 -30.37
N CYS A 6 -14.62 17.19 -31.68
CA CYS A 6 -15.45 16.43 -32.59
C CYS A 6 -14.94 14.99 -32.69
N GLN A 7 -15.76 14.03 -32.31
CA GLN A 7 -15.41 12.60 -32.30
C GLN A 7 -15.37 11.98 -33.71
N VAL A 8 -15.74 12.76 -34.73
CA VAL A 8 -15.70 12.29 -36.14
C VAL A 8 -14.40 12.69 -36.84
N CYS A 9 -13.94 13.93 -36.65
CA CYS A 9 -12.77 14.46 -37.36
C CYS A 9 -11.68 15.07 -36.50
N GLY A 10 -11.83 15.03 -35.17
CA GLY A 10 -10.83 15.56 -34.24
C GLY A 10 -10.78 17.09 -34.12
N TYR A 11 -11.66 17.84 -34.81
CA TYR A 11 -11.69 19.30 -34.73
C TYR A 11 -11.98 19.74 -33.30
N VAL A 12 -11.19 20.70 -32.77
CA VAL A 12 -11.36 21.28 -31.44
C VAL A 12 -12.04 22.62 -31.55
N TYR A 13 -13.16 22.77 -30.85
CA TYR A 13 -13.93 24.02 -30.75
C TYR A 13 -13.81 24.56 -29.32
N GLU A 14 -13.55 25.85 -29.18
CA GLU A 14 -13.50 26.54 -27.87
C GLU A 14 -14.76 27.43 -27.70
N GLY A 15 -15.54 27.17 -26.65
CA GLY A 15 -16.78 27.87 -26.36
C GLY A 15 -17.41 27.44 -25.05
N ASP A 16 -18.58 27.98 -24.74
CA ASP A 16 -19.32 27.64 -23.51
C ASP A 16 -20.16 26.35 -23.68
N SER A 17 -20.47 26.01 -24.95
CA SER A 17 -21.16 24.76 -25.33
C SER A 17 -20.63 24.28 -26.68
N ALA A 18 -20.88 23.00 -26.99
CA ALA A 18 -20.55 22.44 -28.30
C ALA A 18 -21.30 23.23 -29.43
N PRO A 19 -20.66 23.45 -30.59
CA PRO A 19 -21.32 24.07 -31.73
C PRO A 19 -22.43 23.15 -32.28
N GLU A 20 -23.46 23.74 -32.88
CA GLU A 20 -24.59 22.99 -33.45
C GLU A 20 -24.12 21.94 -34.50
N PHE A 21 -23.14 22.36 -35.32
CA PHE A 21 -22.50 21.51 -36.31
C PHE A 21 -20.98 21.74 -36.35
N CYS A 22 -20.24 20.69 -36.58
CA CYS A 22 -18.79 20.76 -36.78
C CYS A 22 -18.49 21.61 -38.04
N PRO A 23 -17.68 22.66 -37.98
CA PRO A 23 -17.37 23.47 -39.15
C PRO A 23 -16.60 22.71 -40.21
N VAL A 24 -15.89 21.64 -39.85
CA VAL A 24 -15.07 20.81 -40.76
C VAL A 24 -15.87 19.70 -41.38
N CYS A 25 -16.48 18.84 -40.61
CA CYS A 25 -17.12 17.62 -41.12
C CYS A 25 -18.65 17.63 -41.05
N LYS A 26 -19.28 18.72 -40.61
CA LYS A 26 -20.72 18.89 -40.46
C LYS A 26 -21.41 17.89 -39.50
N ALA A 27 -20.64 17.19 -38.66
CA ALA A 27 -21.20 16.33 -37.60
C ALA A 27 -22.01 17.18 -36.60
N PRO A 28 -23.15 16.70 -36.11
CA PRO A 28 -23.98 17.42 -35.15
C PRO A 28 -23.31 17.57 -33.76
N ALA A 29 -23.82 18.49 -32.94
CA ALA A 29 -23.34 18.75 -31.58
C ALA A 29 -23.22 17.50 -30.71
N SER A 30 -24.09 16.51 -30.90
CA SER A 30 -24.08 15.21 -30.20
C SER A 30 -22.80 14.37 -30.45
N LYS A 31 -22.01 14.73 -31.42
CA LYS A 31 -20.70 14.11 -31.73
C LYS A 31 -19.51 14.88 -31.15
N PHE A 32 -19.75 15.88 -30.34
CA PHE A 32 -18.70 16.54 -29.57
C PHE A 32 -18.65 16.02 -28.16
N SER A 33 -17.43 15.74 -27.68
CA SER A 33 -17.16 15.52 -26.25
C SER A 33 -16.46 16.75 -25.66
N LYS A 34 -16.86 17.14 -24.46
CA LYS A 34 -16.14 18.13 -23.68
C LYS A 34 -14.77 17.57 -23.30
N GLN A 35 -13.72 18.28 -23.69
CA GLN A 35 -12.38 17.94 -23.23
C GLN A 35 -12.24 18.45 -21.80
N GLU A 36 -12.10 17.56 -20.84
CA GLU A 36 -11.70 17.93 -19.49
C GLU A 36 -10.22 18.30 -19.53
N GLU A 37 -9.87 19.46 -19.03
CA GLU A 37 -8.47 19.82 -18.78
C GLU A 37 -8.03 19.02 -17.56
N THR A 38 -7.57 17.81 -17.77
CA THR A 38 -6.84 17.06 -16.75
C THR A 38 -5.47 17.70 -16.59
N LEU A 39 -5.18 18.17 -15.38
CA LEU A 39 -3.84 18.62 -15.03
C LEU A 39 -2.87 17.45 -15.25
N THR A 40 -1.82 17.70 -16.05
CA THR A 40 -0.71 16.75 -16.20
C THR A 40 0.42 17.17 -15.28
N TRP A 41 0.93 16.24 -14.51
CA TRP A 41 2.04 16.48 -13.59
C TRP A 41 3.37 16.19 -14.29
N ALA A 42 4.40 17.02 -14.06
CA ALA A 42 5.73 16.85 -14.64
C ALA A 42 6.42 15.55 -14.15
N ALA A 43 6.02 15.07 -12.98
CA ALA A 43 6.42 13.79 -12.43
C ALA A 43 5.21 13.15 -11.75
N GLU A 44 4.99 11.88 -12.02
CA GLU A 44 3.94 11.08 -11.40
C GLU A 44 4.54 10.08 -10.44
N HIS A 45 3.90 9.92 -9.28
CA HIS A 45 4.22 8.86 -8.35
C HIS A 45 3.29 7.69 -8.60
N VAL A 46 3.85 6.56 -9.06
CA VAL A 46 3.10 5.37 -9.47
C VAL A 46 3.58 4.16 -8.68
N VAL A 47 2.64 3.46 -8.04
CA VAL A 47 2.94 2.17 -7.39
C VAL A 47 3.27 1.12 -8.46
N GLY A 48 4.40 0.43 -8.30
CA GLY A 48 4.84 -0.62 -9.22
C GLY A 48 5.60 -0.08 -10.43
N VAL A 49 6.32 1.02 -10.28
CA VAL A 49 7.17 1.61 -11.34
C VAL A 49 8.28 0.64 -11.79
N ALA A 50 8.68 -0.32 -10.96
CA ALA A 50 9.65 -1.35 -11.29
C ALA A 50 9.07 -2.51 -12.13
N LYS A 51 7.77 -2.49 -12.48
CA LYS A 51 7.20 -3.52 -13.36
C LYS A 51 7.84 -3.47 -14.74
N GLY A 52 8.38 -4.61 -15.17
CA GLY A 52 8.99 -4.75 -16.50
C GLY A 52 10.49 -4.44 -16.56
N VAL A 53 11.14 -4.10 -15.44
CA VAL A 53 12.61 -4.08 -15.37
C VAL A 53 13.18 -5.51 -15.34
N SER A 54 14.50 -5.66 -15.52
CA SER A 54 15.15 -6.97 -15.52
C SER A 54 15.01 -7.71 -14.19
N GLU A 55 14.99 -9.03 -14.22
CA GLU A 55 14.74 -9.86 -13.03
C GLU A 55 15.85 -9.73 -11.97
N ASP A 56 17.08 -9.44 -12.36
CA ASP A 56 18.18 -9.16 -11.43
C ASP A 56 17.89 -7.91 -10.59
N ILE A 57 17.41 -6.83 -11.20
CA ILE A 57 17.00 -5.61 -10.48
C ILE A 57 15.79 -5.91 -9.56
N LEU A 58 14.80 -6.65 -10.05
CA LEU A 58 13.64 -7.03 -9.22
C LEU A 58 14.07 -7.87 -8.02
N ALA A 59 14.99 -8.81 -8.20
CA ALA A 59 15.53 -9.63 -7.13
C ALA A 59 16.24 -8.77 -6.06
N ASP A 60 17.04 -7.81 -6.48
CA ASP A 60 17.72 -6.88 -5.58
C ASP A 60 16.73 -6.00 -4.81
N LEU A 61 15.71 -5.45 -5.48
CA LEU A 61 14.67 -4.65 -4.82
C LEU A 61 13.88 -5.47 -3.79
N ARG A 62 13.53 -6.74 -4.10
CA ARG A 62 12.85 -7.64 -3.16
C ARG A 62 13.73 -7.99 -1.96
N ALA A 63 15.03 -8.23 -2.19
CA ALA A 63 16.00 -8.51 -1.13
C ALA A 63 16.14 -7.31 -0.19
N ASN A 64 16.25 -6.10 -0.73
CA ASN A 64 16.29 -4.88 0.07
C ASN A 64 14.98 -4.69 0.85
N PHE A 65 13.80 -4.80 0.22
CA PHE A 65 12.52 -4.75 0.91
C PHE A 65 12.46 -5.69 2.10
N GLN A 66 12.91 -6.95 1.92
CA GLN A 66 12.93 -7.94 2.99
C GLN A 66 13.94 -7.59 4.09
N GLY A 67 15.11 -7.05 3.71
CA GLY A 67 16.14 -6.56 4.64
C GLY A 67 15.59 -5.47 5.53
N GLU A 68 15.07 -4.41 4.97
CA GLU A 68 14.49 -3.26 5.69
C GLU A 68 13.36 -3.69 6.65
N CYS A 69 12.43 -4.54 6.18
CA CYS A 69 11.38 -5.09 7.04
C CYS A 69 11.94 -5.86 8.25
N SER A 70 13.05 -6.58 8.08
CA SER A 70 13.72 -7.33 9.14
C SER A 70 14.41 -6.39 10.13
N GLU A 71 15.05 -5.34 9.64
CA GLU A 71 15.76 -4.36 10.46
C GLU A 71 14.83 -3.56 11.37
N VAL A 72 13.61 -3.24 10.94
CA VAL A 72 12.57 -2.67 11.81
C VAL A 72 12.38 -3.51 13.07
N GLY A 73 12.20 -4.83 12.93
CA GLY A 73 12.01 -5.73 14.06
C GLY A 73 13.25 -5.87 14.93
N MET A 74 14.43 -5.98 14.30
CA MET A 74 15.71 -6.08 15.00
C MET A 74 16.00 -4.84 15.82
N TYR A 75 15.87 -3.65 15.27
CA TYR A 75 16.18 -2.40 15.97
C TYR A 75 15.23 -2.13 17.13
N LEU A 76 13.94 -2.41 16.97
CA LEU A 76 12.99 -2.35 18.08
C LEU A 76 13.33 -3.34 19.20
N ALA A 77 13.82 -4.54 18.88
CA ALA A 77 14.26 -5.51 19.86
C ALA A 77 15.55 -5.04 20.58
N MET A 78 16.51 -4.48 19.82
CA MET A 78 17.74 -3.89 20.38
C MET A 78 17.44 -2.70 21.28
N ALA A 79 16.49 -1.85 20.92
CA ALA A 79 16.03 -0.75 21.76
C ALA A 79 15.53 -1.25 23.13
N ARG A 80 14.70 -2.31 23.13
CA ARG A 80 14.21 -2.93 24.38
C ARG A 80 15.35 -3.47 25.25
N VAL A 81 16.40 -4.04 24.65
CA VAL A 81 17.60 -4.48 25.38
C VAL A 81 18.31 -3.29 26.00
N ALA A 82 18.59 -2.23 25.22
CA ALA A 82 19.26 -1.03 25.70
C ALA A 82 18.51 -0.37 26.86
N HIS A 83 17.18 -0.27 26.79
CA HIS A 83 16.36 0.26 27.87
C HIS A 83 16.45 -0.58 29.16
N ARG A 84 16.42 -1.92 29.05
CA ARG A 84 16.56 -2.82 30.20
C ARG A 84 17.95 -2.74 30.83
N GLU A 85 18.97 -2.47 30.05
CA GLU A 85 20.35 -2.31 30.52
C GLU A 85 20.64 -0.91 31.07
N GLY A 86 19.69 0.04 30.96
CA GLY A 86 19.85 1.39 31.48
C GLY A 86 20.55 2.36 30.52
N TYR A 87 20.49 2.07 29.21
CA TYR A 87 21.03 2.93 28.15
C TYR A 87 19.90 3.58 27.32
N PRO A 88 19.10 4.48 27.90
CA PRO A 88 17.90 5.01 27.23
C PRO A 88 18.24 5.81 25.95
N GLU A 89 19.37 6.50 25.91
CA GLU A 89 19.81 7.26 24.73
C GLU A 89 20.07 6.33 23.54
N ILE A 90 20.72 5.20 23.78
CA ILE A 90 20.94 4.16 22.74
C ILE A 90 19.59 3.57 22.32
N GLY A 91 18.71 3.27 23.26
CA GLY A 91 17.37 2.74 22.99
C GLY A 91 16.55 3.66 22.07
N LEU A 92 16.51 4.95 22.42
CA LEU A 92 15.82 5.96 21.61
C LEU A 92 16.39 6.10 20.18
N TYR A 93 17.71 5.96 20.02
CA TYR A 93 18.32 5.99 18.70
C TYR A 93 17.92 4.77 17.85
N TRP A 94 17.89 3.57 18.47
CA TRP A 94 17.39 2.35 17.80
C TRP A 94 15.93 2.46 17.38
N GLU A 95 15.06 3.03 18.23
CA GLU A 95 13.65 3.27 17.87
C GLU A 95 13.52 4.22 16.68
N LYS A 96 14.34 5.30 16.66
CA LYS A 96 14.36 6.22 15.53
C LYS A 96 14.83 5.54 14.26
N ALA A 97 15.91 4.76 14.30
CA ALA A 97 16.42 4.02 13.15
C ALA A 97 15.38 3.03 12.65
N ALA A 98 14.69 2.29 13.51
CA ALA A 98 13.63 1.37 13.12
C ALA A 98 12.51 2.06 12.32
N TYR A 99 12.17 3.31 12.65
CA TYR A 99 11.19 4.08 11.89
C TYR A 99 11.73 4.50 10.52
N GLU A 100 13.01 4.86 10.43
CA GLU A 100 13.67 5.19 9.16
C GLU A 100 13.71 3.97 8.23
N GLU A 101 14.00 2.75 8.76
CA GLU A 101 13.95 1.51 7.97
C GLU A 101 12.52 1.14 7.53
N ALA A 102 11.50 1.47 8.34
CA ALA A 102 10.11 1.30 7.92
C ALA A 102 9.76 2.19 6.71
N GLU A 103 10.28 3.41 6.65
CA GLU A 103 10.13 4.32 5.51
C GLU A 103 10.88 3.80 4.26
N HIS A 104 12.07 3.21 4.43
CA HIS A 104 12.81 2.56 3.33
C HIS A 104 12.02 1.36 2.80
N ALA A 105 11.53 0.48 3.67
CA ALA A 105 10.69 -0.65 3.29
C ALA A 105 9.44 -0.20 2.52
N ALA A 106 8.77 0.88 2.97
CA ALA A 106 7.60 1.42 2.28
C ALA A 106 7.94 1.87 0.85
N LYS A 107 9.08 2.55 0.64
CA LYS A 107 9.54 2.97 -0.69
C LYS A 107 9.82 1.78 -1.60
N PHE A 108 10.50 0.73 -1.12
CA PHE A 108 10.70 -0.49 -1.90
C PHE A 108 9.39 -1.20 -2.22
N ALA A 109 8.43 -1.24 -1.28
CA ALA A 109 7.11 -1.80 -1.52
C ALA A 109 6.36 -1.05 -2.64
N GLU A 110 6.43 0.29 -2.67
CA GLU A 110 5.83 1.11 -3.71
C GLU A 110 6.53 0.93 -5.06
N LEU A 111 7.87 0.86 -5.11
CA LEU A 111 8.61 0.57 -6.34
C LEU A 111 8.19 -0.77 -6.95
N LEU A 112 8.09 -1.80 -6.15
CA LEU A 112 7.72 -3.15 -6.58
C LEU A 112 6.24 -3.27 -6.95
N GLY A 113 5.33 -2.67 -6.18
CA GLY A 113 3.88 -2.80 -6.36
C GLY A 113 3.39 -4.25 -6.24
N GLU A 114 4.08 -5.08 -5.44
CA GLU A 114 3.76 -6.50 -5.22
C GLU A 114 2.90 -6.71 -3.96
N VAL A 115 3.19 -5.95 -2.90
CA VAL A 115 2.50 -6.05 -1.60
C VAL A 115 1.55 -4.88 -1.34
N VAL A 116 1.58 -3.86 -2.16
CA VAL A 116 0.74 -2.66 -2.11
C VAL A 116 0.25 -2.32 -3.52
N THR A 117 -0.94 -1.73 -3.61
CA THR A 117 -1.53 -1.23 -4.86
C THR A 117 -1.98 0.22 -4.68
N ASP A 118 -2.23 0.94 -5.76
CA ASP A 118 -2.80 2.29 -5.79
C ASP A 118 -4.30 2.35 -5.45
N SER A 119 -4.89 1.24 -5.02
CA SER A 119 -6.28 1.14 -4.60
C SER A 119 -6.39 0.86 -3.09
N THR A 120 -6.78 1.86 -2.30
CA THR A 120 -7.05 1.68 -0.86
C THR A 120 -8.06 0.55 -0.60
N LYS A 121 -9.11 0.44 -1.44
CA LYS A 121 -10.09 -0.65 -1.33
C LYS A 121 -9.42 -2.01 -1.48
N LYS A 122 -8.62 -2.19 -2.53
CA LYS A 122 -7.92 -3.45 -2.79
C LYS A 122 -6.90 -3.78 -1.70
N ASN A 123 -6.16 -2.78 -1.21
CA ASN A 123 -5.21 -2.96 -0.11
C ASN A 123 -5.93 -3.43 1.16
N LEU A 124 -7.09 -2.87 1.50
CA LEU A 124 -7.91 -3.32 2.63
C LEU A 124 -8.39 -4.77 2.45
N GLN A 125 -8.91 -5.15 1.27
CA GLN A 125 -9.35 -6.52 0.98
C GLN A 125 -8.21 -7.53 1.17
N MET A 126 -7.05 -7.25 0.59
CA MET A 126 -5.85 -8.09 0.72
C MET A 126 -5.42 -8.24 2.19
N ARG A 127 -5.49 -7.16 2.98
CA ARG A 127 -5.10 -7.22 4.39
C ARG A 127 -6.10 -7.97 5.24
N VAL A 128 -7.42 -7.83 5.02
CA VAL A 128 -8.43 -8.63 5.74
C VAL A 128 -8.17 -10.12 5.61
N GLU A 129 -7.88 -10.60 4.40
CA GLU A 129 -7.58 -12.01 4.14
C GLU A 129 -6.26 -12.44 4.82
N ALA A 130 -5.22 -11.62 4.70
CA ALA A 130 -3.91 -11.92 5.27
C ALA A 130 -3.94 -11.94 6.81
N GLU A 131 -4.64 -11.01 7.47
CA GLU A 131 -4.78 -10.97 8.93
C GLU A 131 -5.58 -12.19 9.44
N ASN A 132 -6.61 -12.62 8.69
CA ASN A 132 -7.34 -13.84 9.03
C ASN A 132 -6.41 -15.08 9.00
N GLY A 133 -5.62 -15.24 7.95
CA GLY A 133 -4.62 -16.31 7.84
C GLY A 133 -3.54 -16.22 8.92
N ALA A 134 -3.02 -15.02 9.20
CA ALA A 134 -2.03 -14.78 10.23
C ALA A 134 -2.56 -15.12 11.64
N THR A 135 -3.83 -14.79 11.93
CA THR A 135 -4.52 -15.17 13.18
C THR A 135 -4.53 -16.68 13.34
N ALA A 136 -4.98 -17.42 12.33
CA ALA A 136 -5.06 -18.88 12.37
C ALA A 136 -3.68 -19.52 12.54
N GLY A 137 -2.67 -19.06 11.79
CA GLY A 137 -1.32 -19.58 11.86
C GLY A 137 -0.64 -19.32 13.20
N LYS A 138 -0.80 -18.12 13.79
CA LYS A 138 -0.27 -17.79 15.12
C LYS A 138 -0.98 -18.60 16.21
N MET A 139 -2.30 -18.76 16.12
CA MET A 139 -3.07 -19.57 17.08
C MET A 139 -2.63 -21.05 17.08
N ASP A 140 -2.36 -21.63 15.90
CA ASP A 140 -1.82 -22.99 15.81
C ASP A 140 -0.45 -23.10 16.48
N ARG A 141 0.46 -22.14 16.21
CA ARG A 141 1.78 -22.09 16.86
C ARG A 141 1.68 -21.96 18.39
N ALA A 142 0.78 -21.11 18.88
CA ALA A 142 0.54 -20.95 20.32
C ALA A 142 0.08 -22.29 20.95
N LYS A 143 -0.86 -23.00 20.33
CA LYS A 143 -1.33 -24.32 20.80
C LYS A 143 -0.19 -25.34 20.86
N ARG A 144 0.66 -25.41 19.83
CA ARG A 144 1.82 -26.31 19.80
C ARG A 144 2.86 -25.94 20.87
N ALA A 145 3.11 -24.65 21.09
CA ALA A 145 4.01 -24.19 22.16
C ALA A 145 3.46 -24.61 23.55
N LYS A 146 2.15 -24.46 23.77
CA LYS A 146 1.51 -24.90 25.03
C LYS A 146 1.65 -26.40 25.26
N ALA A 147 1.41 -27.20 24.22
CA ALA A 147 1.55 -28.64 24.29
C ALA A 147 3.01 -29.09 24.59
N ALA A 148 3.99 -28.26 24.22
CA ALA A 148 5.41 -28.48 24.51
C ALA A 148 5.89 -27.85 25.84
N ASN A 149 4.98 -27.30 26.67
CA ASN A 149 5.29 -26.57 27.91
C ASN A 149 6.20 -25.36 27.74
N LEU A 150 6.07 -24.68 26.61
CA LEU A 150 6.82 -23.46 26.27
C LEU A 150 5.94 -22.21 26.52
N ASP A 151 5.63 -21.94 27.80
CA ASP A 151 4.63 -20.93 28.19
C ASP A 151 4.98 -19.52 27.68
N ALA A 152 6.23 -19.09 27.79
CA ALA A 152 6.66 -17.77 27.31
C ALA A 152 6.44 -17.58 25.79
N ILE A 153 6.67 -18.64 25.00
CA ILE A 153 6.42 -18.63 23.56
C ILE A 153 4.91 -18.64 23.29
N HIS A 154 4.16 -19.50 24.01
CA HIS A 154 2.71 -19.55 23.93
C HIS A 154 2.09 -18.21 24.17
N ASP A 155 2.39 -17.56 25.29
CA ASP A 155 1.76 -16.31 25.70
C ASP A 155 2.03 -15.19 24.69
N THR A 156 3.30 -15.05 24.26
CA THR A 156 3.70 -14.06 23.27
C THR A 156 2.98 -14.26 21.91
N VAL A 157 2.98 -15.50 21.40
CA VAL A 157 2.38 -15.77 20.08
C VAL A 157 0.85 -15.76 20.12
N HIS A 158 0.25 -16.16 21.26
CA HIS A 158 -1.19 -16.10 21.46
C HIS A 158 -1.70 -14.66 21.51
N GLU A 159 -0.98 -13.76 22.18
CA GLU A 159 -1.30 -12.32 22.19
C GLU A 159 -1.21 -11.73 20.77
N MET A 160 -0.14 -12.01 20.03
CA MET A 160 -0.02 -11.61 18.64
C MET A 160 -1.19 -12.12 17.78
N ALA A 161 -1.67 -13.35 17.97
CA ALA A 161 -2.82 -13.87 17.24
C ALA A 161 -4.10 -13.05 17.52
N ARG A 162 -4.27 -12.53 18.74
CA ARG A 162 -5.38 -11.62 19.09
C ARG A 162 -5.23 -10.26 18.42
N ASP A 163 -4.01 -9.76 18.29
CA ASP A 163 -3.74 -8.51 17.59
C ASP A 163 -4.07 -8.63 16.10
N GLU A 164 -3.65 -9.72 15.43
CA GLU A 164 -4.01 -9.95 14.03
C GLU A 164 -5.53 -10.00 13.82
N ALA A 165 -6.26 -10.67 14.74
CA ALA A 165 -7.72 -10.71 14.70
C ALA A 165 -8.35 -9.30 14.87
N ARG A 166 -7.75 -8.46 15.70
CA ARG A 166 -8.17 -7.06 15.88
C ARG A 166 -7.90 -6.23 14.62
N HIS A 167 -6.71 -6.37 14.02
CA HIS A 167 -6.35 -5.71 12.76
C HIS A 167 -7.30 -6.10 11.64
N GLY A 168 -7.52 -7.40 11.43
CA GLY A 168 -8.42 -7.89 10.39
C GLY A 168 -9.86 -7.38 10.55
N LYS A 169 -10.40 -7.36 11.78
CA LYS A 169 -11.72 -6.79 12.07
C LYS A 169 -11.79 -5.29 11.83
N ALA A 170 -10.73 -4.55 12.18
CA ALA A 170 -10.65 -3.11 11.92
C ALA A 170 -10.63 -2.84 10.41
N PHE A 171 -9.81 -3.55 9.63
CA PHE A 171 -9.77 -3.40 8.17
C PHE A 171 -11.10 -3.78 7.51
N ALA A 172 -11.78 -4.85 7.95
CA ALA A 172 -13.11 -5.21 7.48
C ALA A 172 -14.15 -4.13 7.81
N GLY A 173 -14.07 -3.55 9.01
CA GLY A 173 -14.95 -2.44 9.41
C GLY A 173 -14.74 -1.19 8.54
N LEU A 174 -13.49 -0.86 8.20
CA LEU A 174 -13.16 0.24 7.29
C LEU A 174 -13.63 -0.04 5.87
N LEU A 175 -13.43 -1.27 5.38
CA LEU A 175 -13.90 -1.69 4.07
C LEU A 175 -15.42 -1.54 3.94
N LYS A 176 -16.17 -2.02 4.94
CA LYS A 176 -17.62 -1.85 5.00
C LYS A 176 -18.03 -0.38 5.04
N ARG A 177 -17.38 0.43 5.88
CA ARG A 177 -17.74 1.84 6.09
C ARG A 177 -17.55 2.69 4.83
N TYR A 178 -16.45 2.51 4.13
CA TYR A 178 -16.07 3.39 3.01
C TYR A 178 -16.42 2.83 1.63
N PHE A 179 -16.56 1.52 1.51
CA PHE A 179 -16.76 0.85 0.21
C PHE A 179 -18.00 -0.05 0.16
N GLY A 180 -18.76 -0.20 1.27
CA GLY A 180 -20.01 -0.93 1.32
C GLY A 180 -19.86 -2.46 1.29
N GLU A 181 -18.69 -3.00 1.57
CA GLU A 181 -18.39 -4.45 1.53
C GLU A 181 -18.11 -5.05 2.91
#